data_b1b2c6b3609d6f0d913be38c02685dc6
#
_entry.id   b1b2c6b3609d6f0d913be38c02685dc6
#
_cell.length_a   1.000
_cell.length_b   1.000
_cell.length_c   1.000
_cell.angle_alpha   90.00
_cell.angle_beta   90.00
_cell.angle_gamma   90.00
#
_symmetry.space_group_name_H-M   'P 1'
#
loop_
_entity.id
_entity.type
_entity.pdbx_description
1 polymer ?
#
loop_
_entity_poly.entity_id
_entity_poly.type
_entity_poly.pdbx_seq_one_letter_code
_entity_poly.pdbx_strand_id
1 'polypeptide(L)'
;MKTIFLALATVFVVFSCSPKTTGNKGIIPENANELASENLPFAVDSLQLQDSIAVAKTLKLRTSSTILLFPTLHNKTLLDSIYSTSGIKLETYSKEKLKKELENQKEAYFSQAQEDAKEYTPDFEQTWEENSYMKVFSNQNDILTISYENDGYSGGAHGYYNILFKNFDLKTNAVIQLSDVFMDITKVDWNKVLMKNFKNPDQKEMLLVDKIPVNNNFYFDSQNITFVYNQYEITAYAAGVVEISIPFPELKPYLKPEFISRNNIK
;
A
#
# COMPACT_ATOMS: atom_id res chain seq x y z
N MET A 1 3.08 -48.16 -43.92
CA MET A 1 1.66 -47.78 -43.75
C MET A 1 1.63 -46.28 -43.46
N LYS A 2 1.14 -45.51 -44.42
CA LYS A 2 1.06 -44.05 -44.36
C LYS A 2 -0.33 -43.67 -43.81
N THR A 3 -0.39 -42.98 -42.67
CA THR A 3 -1.63 -42.44 -42.15
C THR A 3 -1.69 -40.94 -42.52
N ILE A 4 -2.72 -40.62 -43.30
CA ILE A 4 -3.04 -39.25 -43.75
C ILE A 4 -3.91 -38.61 -42.71
N PHE A 5 -3.50 -37.46 -42.14
CA PHE A 5 -4.37 -36.61 -41.33
C PHE A 5 -5.06 -35.55 -42.19
N LEU A 6 -6.38 -35.60 -42.20
CA LEU A 6 -7.27 -34.69 -42.90
C LEU A 6 -7.56 -33.49 -41.99
N ALA A 7 -7.12 -32.28 -42.37
CA ALA A 7 -7.39 -31.05 -41.65
C ALA A 7 -8.72 -30.48 -42.17
N LEU A 8 -9.68 -30.34 -41.27
CA LEU A 8 -10.98 -29.72 -41.53
C LEU A 8 -10.90 -28.19 -41.20
N ALA A 9 -10.95 -27.35 -42.21
CA ALA A 9 -10.97 -25.91 -42.10
C ALA A 9 -12.40 -25.45 -41.96
N THR A 10 -12.78 -24.89 -40.82
CA THR A 10 -14.07 -24.23 -40.57
C THR A 10 -13.95 -22.73 -40.88
N VAL A 11 -14.66 -22.28 -41.89
CA VAL A 11 -14.78 -20.86 -42.28
C VAL A 11 -15.90 -20.22 -41.47
N PHE A 12 -15.57 -19.24 -40.62
CA PHE A 12 -16.54 -18.37 -39.98
C PHE A 12 -16.83 -17.14 -40.87
N VAL A 13 -18.06 -17.03 -41.37
CA VAL A 13 -18.57 -15.86 -42.07
C VAL A 13 -19.13 -14.89 -41.03
N VAL A 14 -18.47 -13.72 -40.82
CA VAL A 14 -19.02 -12.63 -40.01
C VAL A 14 -19.83 -11.70 -40.89
N PHE A 15 -21.14 -11.64 -40.65
CA PHE A 15 -22.03 -10.62 -41.21
C PHE A 15 -21.86 -9.30 -40.45
N SER A 16 -21.32 -8.30 -41.14
CA SER A 16 -21.30 -6.92 -40.68
C SER A 16 -22.56 -6.20 -41.14
N CYS A 17 -23.46 -5.82 -40.24
CA CYS A 17 -24.54 -4.91 -40.52
C CYS A 17 -24.15 -3.49 -40.06
N SER A 18 -23.97 -2.58 -41.03
CA SER A 18 -23.86 -1.13 -40.79
C SER A 18 -25.23 -0.48 -40.82
N PRO A 19 -25.65 0.32 -39.83
CA PRO A 19 -26.81 1.18 -39.96
C PRO A 19 -26.46 2.50 -40.66
N LYS A 20 -27.26 2.87 -41.63
CA LYS A 20 -27.23 4.16 -42.34
C LYS A 20 -27.69 5.29 -41.43
N THR A 21 -26.86 6.32 -41.29
CA THR A 21 -27.19 7.57 -40.60
C THR A 21 -27.96 8.48 -41.52
N THR A 22 -29.22 8.80 -41.22
CA THR A 22 -29.96 9.93 -41.76
C THR A 22 -29.76 11.14 -40.86
N GLY A 23 -29.20 12.20 -41.40
CA GLY A 23 -28.96 13.44 -40.68
C GLY A 23 -30.26 14.17 -40.32
N ASN A 24 -30.28 14.67 -39.10
CA ASN A 24 -31.22 15.72 -38.70
C ASN A 24 -30.43 16.82 -37.95
N LYS A 25 -30.43 18.03 -38.50
CA LYS A 25 -29.91 19.24 -37.85
C LYS A 25 -30.89 19.65 -36.77
N GLY A 26 -30.48 19.59 -35.52
CA GLY A 26 -31.20 20.07 -34.33
C GLY A 26 -30.29 20.87 -33.43
N ILE A 27 -30.52 22.15 -33.39
CA ILE A 27 -30.31 23.20 -32.39
C ILE A 27 -29.54 22.76 -31.11
N ILE A 28 -28.38 23.37 -30.89
CA ILE A 28 -27.59 23.28 -29.68
C ILE A 28 -28.24 24.17 -28.60
N PRO A 29 -28.62 23.67 -27.43
CA PRO A 29 -28.86 24.50 -26.25
C PRO A 29 -27.53 24.77 -25.56
N GLU A 30 -27.23 26.02 -25.42
CA GLU A 30 -26.16 26.59 -24.60
C GLU A 30 -26.56 26.44 -23.11
N ASN A 31 -26.15 25.30 -22.48
CA ASN A 31 -26.00 25.12 -21.05
C ASN A 31 -25.46 23.71 -20.78
N ALA A 32 -24.15 23.57 -20.99
CA ALA A 32 -23.43 22.35 -20.65
C ALA A 32 -22.45 22.67 -19.51
N ASN A 33 -22.95 22.76 -18.30
CA ASN A 33 -22.15 22.72 -17.08
C ASN A 33 -22.87 21.90 -16.00
N GLU A 34 -23.09 20.65 -16.30
CA GLU A 34 -23.21 19.55 -15.35
C GLU A 34 -22.59 18.33 -16.00
N LEU A 35 -21.25 18.27 -15.98
CA LEU A 35 -20.55 17.00 -16.12
C LEU A 35 -20.94 16.17 -14.91
N ALA A 36 -21.96 15.31 -15.09
CA ALA A 36 -22.18 14.18 -14.22
C ALA A 36 -20.84 13.47 -14.09
N SER A 37 -20.27 13.46 -12.89
CA SER A 37 -19.14 12.59 -12.58
C SER A 37 -19.64 11.17 -12.79
N GLU A 38 -19.31 10.57 -13.92
CA GLU A 38 -19.46 9.13 -14.09
C GLU A 38 -18.74 8.49 -12.90
N ASN A 39 -19.49 7.77 -12.07
CA ASN A 39 -18.95 6.96 -11.00
C ASN A 39 -18.18 5.80 -11.67
N LEU A 40 -16.97 6.10 -12.13
CA LEU A 40 -16.08 5.08 -12.62
C LEU A 40 -15.81 4.09 -11.48
N PRO A 41 -15.85 2.78 -11.73
CA PRO A 41 -15.54 1.80 -10.70
C PRO A 41 -14.11 2.01 -10.21
N PHE A 42 -13.89 1.84 -8.90
CA PHE A 42 -12.55 1.93 -8.30
C PHE A 42 -11.59 1.00 -9.05
N ALA A 43 -10.55 1.56 -9.63
CA ALA A 43 -9.55 0.82 -10.40
C ALA A 43 -8.16 1.05 -9.81
N VAL A 44 -7.39 -0.02 -9.74
CA VAL A 44 -5.99 -0.01 -9.30
C VAL A 44 -5.16 -0.76 -10.31
N ASP A 45 -4.03 -0.16 -10.70
CA ASP A 45 -2.94 -0.78 -11.45
C ASP A 45 -1.65 -0.67 -10.62
N SER A 46 -0.56 -1.21 -11.10
CA SER A 46 0.74 -1.10 -10.42
C SER A 46 1.85 -0.72 -11.41
N LEU A 47 2.85 -0.06 -10.88
CA LEU A 47 4.11 0.22 -11.56
C LEU A 47 5.23 -0.43 -10.76
N GLN A 48 6.03 -1.25 -11.45
CA GLN A 48 7.19 -1.93 -10.87
C GLN A 48 8.46 -1.44 -11.52
N LEU A 49 9.49 -1.26 -10.71
CA LEU A 49 10.84 -0.95 -11.14
C LEU A 49 11.80 -1.88 -10.38
N GLN A 50 12.66 -2.57 -11.13
CA GLN A 50 13.74 -3.38 -10.56
C GLN A 50 15.01 -3.07 -11.31
N ASP A 51 16.12 -2.93 -10.59
CA ASP A 51 17.43 -2.72 -11.20
C ASP A 51 18.55 -3.24 -10.29
N SER A 52 19.71 -3.46 -10.88
CA SER A 52 20.90 -3.84 -10.11
C SER A 52 22.17 -3.47 -10.85
N ILE A 53 23.17 -3.02 -10.08
CA ILE A 53 24.50 -2.66 -10.59
C ILE A 53 25.59 -3.38 -9.79
N ALA A 54 26.70 -3.73 -10.45
CA ALA A 54 27.91 -4.16 -9.77
C ALA A 54 28.74 -2.91 -9.46
N VAL A 55 29.07 -2.69 -8.19
CA VAL A 55 29.90 -1.55 -7.73
C VAL A 55 31.34 -1.98 -7.55
N ALA A 56 31.55 -3.18 -7.07
CA ALA A 56 32.86 -3.81 -6.92
C ALA A 56 32.78 -5.28 -7.28
N LYS A 57 33.94 -5.97 -7.30
CA LYS A 57 33.99 -7.42 -7.54
C LYS A 57 33.15 -8.20 -6.53
N THR A 58 33.10 -7.72 -5.30
CA THR A 58 32.44 -8.35 -4.14
C THR A 58 31.12 -7.68 -3.76
N LEU A 59 30.71 -6.58 -4.43
CA LEU A 59 29.51 -5.82 -4.06
C LEU A 59 28.61 -5.55 -5.26
N LYS A 60 27.37 -5.99 -5.12
CA LYS A 60 26.25 -5.69 -6.02
C LYS A 60 25.20 -4.87 -5.26
N LEU A 61 24.66 -3.84 -5.90
CA LEU A 61 23.48 -3.12 -5.42
C LEU A 61 22.25 -3.62 -6.17
N ARG A 62 21.13 -3.71 -5.48
CA ARG A 62 19.83 -4.10 -6.04
C ARG A 62 18.72 -3.26 -5.42
N THR A 63 17.74 -2.88 -6.23
CA THR A 63 16.50 -2.27 -5.73
C THR A 63 15.28 -2.86 -6.45
N SER A 64 14.18 -2.92 -5.73
CA SER A 64 12.87 -3.29 -6.27
C SER A 64 11.80 -2.40 -5.66
N SER A 65 11.05 -1.68 -6.50
CA SER A 65 9.97 -0.80 -6.05
C SER A 65 8.68 -1.14 -6.76
N THR A 66 7.59 -1.19 -5.99
CA THR A 66 6.23 -1.33 -6.52
C THR A 66 5.36 -0.25 -5.94
N ILE A 67 4.77 0.58 -6.79
CA ILE A 67 3.75 1.56 -6.39
C ILE A 67 2.42 1.27 -7.09
N LEU A 68 1.34 1.63 -6.41
CA LEU A 68 -0.01 1.53 -6.96
C LEU A 68 -0.32 2.76 -7.82
N LEU A 69 -1.10 2.55 -8.86
CA LEU A 69 -1.68 3.58 -9.71
C LEU A 69 -3.19 3.60 -9.51
N PHE A 70 -3.76 4.78 -9.35
CA PHE A 70 -5.20 4.95 -9.10
C PHE A 70 -5.85 5.78 -10.22
N PRO A 71 -6.17 5.16 -11.39
CA PRO A 71 -6.69 5.89 -12.55
C PRO A 71 -8.00 6.62 -12.30
N THR A 72 -8.78 6.18 -11.32
CA THR A 72 -10.09 6.73 -10.98
C THR A 72 -10.09 7.66 -9.76
N LEU A 73 -8.96 7.83 -9.08
CA LEU A 73 -8.81 8.81 -7.99
C LEU A 73 -8.21 10.10 -8.54
N HIS A 74 -8.95 11.21 -8.41
CA HIS A 74 -8.54 12.51 -8.94
C HIS A 74 -8.30 13.57 -7.86
N ASN A 75 -8.69 13.29 -6.61
CA ASN A 75 -8.47 14.22 -5.51
C ASN A 75 -6.98 14.30 -5.16
N LYS A 76 -6.38 15.48 -5.38
CA LYS A 76 -4.95 15.67 -5.16
C LYS A 76 -4.54 15.48 -3.70
N THR A 77 -5.34 15.96 -2.74
CA THR A 77 -5.05 15.83 -1.30
C THR A 77 -4.99 14.36 -0.88
N LEU A 78 -5.92 13.54 -1.39
CA LEU A 78 -5.91 12.10 -1.17
C LEU A 78 -4.67 11.44 -1.77
N LEU A 79 -4.36 11.74 -3.03
CA LEU A 79 -3.18 11.21 -3.71
C LEU A 79 -1.87 11.65 -3.04
N ASP A 80 -1.77 12.91 -2.61
CA ASP A 80 -0.65 13.39 -1.81
C ASP A 80 -0.48 12.55 -0.53
N SER A 81 -1.59 12.26 0.16
CA SER A 81 -1.57 11.44 1.38
C SER A 81 -1.20 9.99 1.12
N ILE A 82 -1.66 9.42 -0.01
CA ILE A 82 -1.31 8.06 -0.43
C ILE A 82 0.18 7.96 -0.74
N TYR A 83 0.71 8.84 -1.61
CA TYR A 83 2.09 8.72 -2.07
C TYR A 83 3.14 9.30 -1.12
N SER A 84 2.73 10.14 -0.15
CA SER A 84 3.66 10.71 0.85
C SER A 84 4.44 9.67 1.64
N THR A 85 3.83 8.51 1.90
CA THR A 85 4.47 7.39 2.62
C THR A 85 5.60 6.75 1.83
N SER A 86 5.52 6.79 0.49
CA SER A 86 6.60 6.36 -0.41
C SER A 86 7.59 7.48 -0.74
N GLY A 87 7.55 8.59 -0.01
CA GLY A 87 8.43 9.75 -0.25
C GLY A 87 8.12 10.54 -1.52
N ILE A 88 6.97 10.28 -2.17
CA ILE A 88 6.62 10.88 -3.46
C ILE A 88 5.64 12.05 -3.24
N LYS A 89 6.03 13.22 -3.78
CA LYS A 89 5.19 14.42 -3.80
C LYS A 89 5.28 15.10 -5.16
N LEU A 90 4.19 15.06 -5.91
CA LEU A 90 4.11 15.57 -7.28
C LEU A 90 2.94 16.56 -7.44
N GLU A 91 3.03 17.43 -8.42
CA GLU A 91 1.89 18.29 -8.79
C GLU A 91 0.74 17.50 -9.41
N THR A 92 1.05 16.42 -10.14
CA THR A 92 0.08 15.49 -10.70
C THR A 92 0.65 14.07 -10.68
N TYR A 93 -0.18 13.08 -10.47
CA TYR A 93 0.20 11.67 -10.31
C TYR A 93 -0.12 10.84 -11.56
N SER A 94 0.44 11.23 -12.73
CA SER A 94 0.35 10.40 -13.93
C SER A 94 1.34 9.22 -13.86
N LYS A 95 1.07 8.17 -14.63
CA LYS A 95 1.94 7.00 -14.70
C LYS A 95 3.38 7.36 -15.07
N GLU A 96 3.55 8.29 -16.03
CA GLU A 96 4.86 8.75 -16.52
C GLU A 96 5.63 9.50 -15.42
N LYS A 97 4.95 10.38 -14.68
CA LYS A 97 5.57 11.13 -13.59
C LYS A 97 5.94 10.24 -12.41
N LEU A 98 5.07 9.31 -12.06
CA LEU A 98 5.34 8.33 -11.01
C LEU A 98 6.49 7.41 -11.39
N LYS A 99 6.55 6.96 -12.66
CA LYS A 99 7.68 6.17 -13.17
C LYS A 99 8.99 6.96 -13.07
N LYS A 100 8.99 8.23 -13.51
CA LYS A 100 10.17 9.09 -13.43
C LYS A 100 10.63 9.27 -11.97
N GLU A 101 9.69 9.42 -11.04
CA GLU A 101 10.05 9.58 -9.63
C GLU A 101 10.65 8.29 -9.04
N LEU A 102 10.14 7.11 -9.39
CA LEU A 102 10.81 5.85 -9.02
C LEU A 102 12.22 5.73 -9.60
N GLU A 103 12.41 6.17 -10.84
CA GLU A 103 13.74 6.22 -11.46
C GLU A 103 14.67 7.17 -10.69
N ASN A 104 14.19 8.35 -10.27
CA ASN A 104 14.96 9.27 -9.44
C ASN A 104 15.35 8.67 -8.09
N GLN A 105 14.40 8.00 -7.40
CA GLN A 105 14.66 7.32 -6.13
C GLN A 105 15.69 6.21 -6.28
N LYS A 106 15.58 5.39 -7.34
CA LYS A 106 16.56 4.35 -7.68
C LYS A 106 17.96 4.96 -7.87
N GLU A 107 18.09 6.01 -8.69
CA GLU A 107 19.38 6.67 -8.94
C GLU A 107 19.97 7.26 -7.65
N ALA A 108 19.12 7.86 -6.81
CA ALA A 108 19.56 8.38 -5.50
C ALA A 108 20.09 7.27 -4.60
N TYR A 109 19.38 6.13 -4.51
CA TYR A 109 19.85 4.96 -3.76
C TYR A 109 21.19 4.45 -4.29
N PHE A 110 21.31 4.22 -5.60
CA PHE A 110 22.55 3.72 -6.18
C PHE A 110 23.72 4.69 -5.98
N SER A 111 23.46 6.00 -6.13
CA SER A 111 24.49 7.02 -5.91
C SER A 111 24.97 7.02 -4.45
N GLN A 112 24.04 7.00 -3.49
CA GLN A 112 24.39 6.98 -2.07
C GLN A 112 25.16 5.70 -1.70
N ALA A 113 24.65 4.54 -2.10
CA ALA A 113 25.29 3.26 -1.79
C ALA A 113 26.67 3.11 -2.48
N GLN A 114 26.89 3.74 -3.64
CA GLN A 114 28.22 3.81 -4.26
C GLN A 114 29.21 4.69 -3.46
N GLU A 115 28.74 5.80 -2.89
CA GLU A 115 29.57 6.62 -1.99
C GLU A 115 29.93 5.84 -0.72
N ASP A 116 28.94 5.19 -0.09
CA ASP A 116 29.15 4.37 1.10
C ASP A 116 30.14 3.21 0.83
N ALA A 117 30.09 2.61 -0.37
CA ALA A 117 31.00 1.56 -0.81
C ALA A 117 32.47 2.03 -0.98
N LYS A 118 32.73 3.34 -1.15
CA LYS A 118 34.09 3.88 -1.16
C LYS A 118 34.72 3.86 0.21
N GLU A 119 33.91 4.03 1.27
CA GLU A 119 34.39 3.96 2.64
C GLU A 119 34.55 2.52 3.11
N TYR A 120 33.63 1.63 2.68
CA TYR A 120 33.66 0.22 3.03
C TYR A 120 33.19 -0.64 1.86
N THR A 121 34.11 -1.41 1.28
CA THR A 121 33.81 -2.48 0.33
C THR A 121 33.98 -3.83 1.03
N PRO A 122 32.97 -4.71 1.04
CA PRO A 122 33.09 -6.02 1.66
C PRO A 122 34.16 -6.87 0.98
N ASP A 123 34.87 -7.68 1.75
CA ASP A 123 35.93 -8.60 1.31
C ASP A 123 35.37 -9.94 0.76
N PHE A 124 34.07 -10.20 0.95
CA PHE A 124 33.35 -11.33 0.38
C PHE A 124 32.09 -10.86 -0.37
N GLU A 125 31.53 -11.70 -1.23
CA GLU A 125 30.39 -11.34 -2.06
C GLU A 125 29.16 -10.98 -1.23
N GLN A 126 28.64 -9.78 -1.46
CA GLN A 126 27.42 -9.26 -0.86
C GLN A 126 26.54 -8.60 -1.91
N THR A 127 25.24 -8.60 -1.64
CA THR A 127 24.27 -7.73 -2.30
C THR A 127 23.67 -6.81 -1.27
N TRP A 128 23.85 -5.49 -1.46
CA TRP A 128 23.10 -4.50 -0.72
C TRP A 128 21.82 -4.20 -1.46
N GLU A 129 20.72 -4.10 -0.73
CA GLU A 129 19.40 -3.94 -1.34
C GLU A 129 18.48 -3.01 -0.56
N GLU A 130 17.65 -2.31 -1.31
CA GLU A 130 16.55 -1.50 -0.78
C GLU A 130 15.31 -1.79 -1.60
N ASN A 131 14.26 -2.25 -0.94
CA ASN A 131 13.00 -2.62 -1.58
C ASN A 131 11.83 -1.86 -0.95
N SER A 132 10.83 -1.51 -1.78
CA SER A 132 9.62 -0.84 -1.33
C SER A 132 8.39 -1.35 -2.08
N TYR A 133 7.31 -1.61 -1.35
CA TYR A 133 6.09 -2.17 -1.94
C TYR A 133 4.84 -1.49 -1.39
N MET A 134 4.01 -0.97 -2.28
CA MET A 134 2.63 -0.59 -1.97
C MET A 134 1.70 -1.72 -2.38
N LYS A 135 0.75 -2.08 -1.51
CA LYS A 135 -0.29 -3.08 -1.80
C LYS A 135 -1.65 -2.59 -1.30
N VAL A 136 -2.71 -2.84 -2.06
CA VAL A 136 -4.06 -2.71 -1.52
C VAL A 136 -4.29 -3.87 -0.55
N PHE A 137 -4.46 -3.55 0.73
CA PHE A 137 -4.78 -4.53 1.77
C PHE A 137 -6.29 -4.81 1.81
N SER A 138 -7.10 -3.75 1.79
CA SER A 138 -8.56 -3.85 1.69
C SER A 138 -9.17 -2.63 1.00
N ASN A 139 -10.36 -2.80 0.42
CA ASN A 139 -11.20 -1.72 -0.08
C ASN A 139 -12.67 -2.08 0.19
N GLN A 140 -13.19 -1.61 1.32
CA GLN A 140 -14.53 -1.92 1.78
C GLN A 140 -15.18 -0.69 2.43
N ASN A 141 -16.49 -0.51 2.28
CA ASN A 141 -17.25 0.57 2.89
C ASN A 141 -16.70 1.98 2.57
N ASP A 142 -16.18 2.16 1.34
CA ASP A 142 -15.47 3.37 0.89
C ASP A 142 -14.21 3.69 1.73
N ILE A 143 -13.63 2.69 2.34
CA ILE A 143 -12.35 2.77 3.04
C ILE A 143 -11.32 1.93 2.30
N LEU A 144 -10.28 2.59 1.83
CA LEU A 144 -9.12 1.97 1.19
C LEU A 144 -8.01 1.84 2.21
N THR A 145 -7.59 0.62 2.51
CA THR A 145 -6.40 0.34 3.32
C THR A 145 -5.24 -0.06 2.42
N ILE A 146 -4.13 0.61 2.56
CA ILE A 146 -2.88 0.33 1.84
C ILE A 146 -1.82 -0.09 2.84
N SER A 147 -1.10 -1.18 2.55
CA SER A 147 0.16 -1.51 3.20
C SER A 147 1.33 -0.94 2.41
N TYR A 148 2.31 -0.41 3.13
CA TYR A 148 3.59 0.09 2.65
C TYR A 148 4.68 -0.74 3.33
N GLU A 149 5.34 -1.57 2.57
CA GLU A 149 6.39 -2.47 3.05
C GLU A 149 7.74 -1.97 2.54
N ASN A 150 8.72 -1.92 3.42
CA ASN A 150 10.10 -1.60 3.06
C ASN A 150 11.02 -2.62 3.73
N ASP A 151 11.95 -3.14 2.96
CA ASP A 151 13.01 -4.00 3.46
C ASP A 151 14.33 -3.67 2.78
N GLY A 152 15.42 -4.02 3.45
CA GLY A 152 16.72 -3.81 2.88
C GLY A 152 17.85 -4.38 3.71
N TYR A 153 19.03 -4.35 3.09
CA TYR A 153 20.31 -4.74 3.69
C TYR A 153 21.44 -3.91 3.09
N SER A 154 22.22 -3.27 3.91
CA SER A 154 23.37 -2.45 3.49
C SER A 154 24.67 -2.86 4.17
N GLY A 155 24.81 -4.17 4.46
CA GLY A 155 25.93 -4.70 5.24
C GLY A 155 25.60 -4.83 6.73
N GLY A 156 26.54 -5.40 7.50
CA GLY A 156 26.36 -5.63 8.92
C GLY A 156 25.70 -6.97 9.26
N ALA A 157 25.15 -7.07 10.49
CA ALA A 157 24.68 -8.33 11.05
C ALA A 157 23.32 -8.78 10.48
N HIS A 158 22.45 -7.85 10.08
CA HIS A 158 21.11 -8.15 9.57
C HIS A 158 20.56 -6.99 8.75
N GLY A 159 19.52 -7.28 7.95
CA GLY A 159 18.72 -6.27 7.26
C GLY A 159 17.65 -5.65 8.15
N TYR A 160 16.74 -4.91 7.54
CA TYR A 160 15.56 -4.35 8.19
C TYR A 160 14.31 -4.73 7.40
N TYR A 161 13.18 -4.74 8.08
CA TYR A 161 11.85 -4.85 7.49
C TYR A 161 10.87 -3.97 8.27
N ASN A 162 10.10 -3.17 7.55
CA ASN A 162 9.06 -2.33 8.12
C ASN A 162 7.77 -2.46 7.31
N ILE A 163 6.64 -2.43 8.00
CA ILE A 163 5.32 -2.36 7.38
C ILE A 163 4.49 -1.26 8.04
N LEU A 164 3.86 -0.44 7.21
CA LEU A 164 2.94 0.61 7.65
C LEU A 164 1.61 0.44 6.95
N PHE A 165 0.52 0.45 7.71
CA PHE A 165 -0.83 0.49 7.20
C PHE A 165 -1.39 1.90 7.29
N LYS A 166 -2.06 2.35 6.23
CA LYS A 166 -2.85 3.57 6.24
C LYS A 166 -4.24 3.31 5.69
N ASN A 167 -5.22 3.86 6.39
CA ASN A 167 -6.62 3.78 6.02
C ASN A 167 -7.05 5.13 5.44
N PHE A 168 -7.65 5.12 4.25
CA PHE A 168 -8.09 6.31 3.54
C PHE A 168 -9.61 6.28 3.37
N ASP A 169 -10.26 7.33 3.80
CA ASP A 169 -11.68 7.55 3.55
C ASP A 169 -11.88 8.12 2.15
N LEU A 170 -12.42 7.33 1.23
CA LEU A 170 -12.66 7.73 -0.16
C LEU A 170 -13.82 8.73 -0.31
N LYS A 171 -14.69 8.89 0.72
CA LYS A 171 -15.77 9.89 0.71
C LYS A 171 -15.27 11.27 1.10
N THR A 172 -14.45 11.33 2.15
CA THR A 172 -13.92 12.60 2.67
C THR A 172 -12.56 12.95 2.10
N ASN A 173 -11.91 12.02 1.36
CA ASN A 173 -10.56 12.14 0.82
C ASN A 173 -9.49 12.40 1.90
N ALA A 174 -9.64 11.79 3.06
CA ALA A 174 -8.79 11.99 4.22
C ALA A 174 -8.16 10.68 4.72
N VAL A 175 -7.04 10.79 5.43
CA VAL A 175 -6.47 9.65 6.17
C VAL A 175 -7.29 9.45 7.44
N ILE A 176 -7.71 8.22 7.71
CA ILE A 176 -8.39 7.84 8.94
C ILE A 176 -7.34 7.69 10.05
N GLN A 177 -7.50 8.48 11.10
CA GLN A 177 -6.71 8.44 12.34
C GLN A 177 -7.50 7.74 13.45
N LEU A 178 -6.85 7.39 14.56
CA LEU A 178 -7.54 6.84 15.72
C LEU A 178 -8.62 7.77 16.27
N SER A 179 -8.45 9.08 16.15
CA SER A 179 -9.45 10.07 16.50
C SER A 179 -10.72 10.03 15.63
N ASP A 180 -10.67 9.38 14.45
CA ASP A 180 -11.84 9.18 13.60
C ASP A 180 -12.57 7.89 13.95
N VAL A 181 -11.90 6.96 14.60
CA VAL A 181 -12.41 5.67 15.05
C VAL A 181 -12.99 5.74 16.46
N PHE A 182 -12.29 6.44 17.37
CA PHE A 182 -12.62 6.50 18.79
C PHE A 182 -13.21 7.87 19.19
N MET A 183 -14.17 7.87 20.13
CA MET A 183 -14.73 9.10 20.72
C MET A 183 -13.67 9.87 21.53
N ASP A 184 -12.91 9.15 22.34
CA ASP A 184 -11.81 9.68 23.14
C ASP A 184 -10.79 8.55 23.38
N ILE A 185 -9.65 8.61 22.72
CA ILE A 185 -8.60 7.58 22.83
C ILE A 185 -7.98 7.54 24.24
N THR A 186 -8.07 8.61 25.01
CA THR A 186 -7.50 8.69 26.39
C THR A 186 -8.32 7.91 27.41
N LYS A 187 -9.58 7.56 27.09
CA LYS A 187 -10.45 6.78 27.97
C LYS A 187 -10.21 5.27 27.89
N VAL A 188 -9.44 4.81 26.93
CA VAL A 188 -9.08 3.38 26.77
C VAL A 188 -7.78 3.13 27.54
N ASP A 189 -7.78 2.14 28.41
CA ASP A 189 -6.54 1.62 29.01
C ASP A 189 -5.80 0.74 27.96
N TRP A 190 -5.12 1.44 27.04
CA TRP A 190 -4.46 0.80 25.89
C TRP A 190 -3.46 -0.27 26.31
N ASN A 191 -2.66 -0.01 27.35
CA ASN A 191 -1.69 -1.01 27.78
C ASN A 191 -2.39 -2.30 28.22
N LYS A 192 -3.44 -2.19 29.02
CA LYS A 192 -4.22 -3.36 29.47
C LYS A 192 -4.84 -4.11 28.29
N VAL A 193 -5.45 -3.38 27.35
CA VAL A 193 -6.14 -3.96 26.19
C VAL A 193 -5.13 -4.63 25.27
N LEU A 194 -4.03 -3.96 24.93
CA LEU A 194 -2.98 -4.49 24.07
C LEU A 194 -2.29 -5.71 24.69
N MET A 195 -1.88 -5.63 25.95
CA MET A 195 -1.25 -6.75 26.66
C MET A 195 -2.15 -7.99 26.79
N LYS A 196 -3.47 -7.80 26.98
CA LYS A 196 -4.45 -8.88 27.02
C LYS A 196 -4.57 -9.60 25.66
N ASN A 197 -4.50 -8.81 24.57
CA ASN A 197 -4.68 -9.28 23.20
C ASN A 197 -3.37 -9.67 22.49
N PHE A 198 -2.24 -9.44 23.09
CA PHE A 198 -0.95 -9.93 22.60
C PHE A 198 -0.86 -11.44 22.84
N LYS A 199 -1.17 -12.23 21.82
CA LYS A 199 -1.39 -13.69 21.96
C LYS A 199 -0.14 -14.53 21.72
N ASN A 200 0.84 -14.03 20.94
CA ASN A 200 2.06 -14.77 20.63
C ASN A 200 3.01 -14.77 21.86
N PRO A 201 3.21 -15.92 22.55
CA PRO A 201 4.03 -15.97 23.75
C PRO A 201 5.50 -15.69 23.46
N ASP A 202 6.03 -16.20 22.34
CA ASP A 202 7.44 -16.07 21.99
C ASP A 202 7.81 -14.60 21.72
N GLN A 203 6.94 -13.89 20.99
CA GLN A 203 7.12 -12.45 20.80
C GLN A 203 6.96 -11.65 22.10
N LYS A 204 6.05 -12.09 22.97
CA LYS A 204 5.77 -11.42 24.25
C LYS A 204 6.93 -11.53 25.21
N GLU A 205 7.69 -12.63 25.20
CA GLU A 205 8.92 -12.80 25.97
C GLU A 205 10.05 -11.88 25.51
N MET A 206 9.97 -11.38 24.27
CA MET A 206 10.94 -10.45 23.69
C MET A 206 10.57 -8.97 23.85
N LEU A 207 9.58 -8.63 24.72
CA LEU A 207 9.20 -7.23 24.98
C LEU A 207 10.38 -6.43 25.52
N LEU A 208 10.57 -5.24 24.96
CA LEU A 208 11.57 -4.23 25.39
C LEU A 208 10.93 -3.09 26.18
N VAL A 209 9.61 -3.11 26.33
CA VAL A 209 8.83 -2.04 26.96
C VAL A 209 7.94 -2.59 28.07
N ASP A 210 7.81 -1.86 29.17
CA ASP A 210 6.90 -2.21 30.27
C ASP A 210 5.42 -1.97 29.91
N LYS A 211 5.18 -1.02 29.00
CA LYS A 211 3.85 -0.64 28.53
C LYS A 211 3.83 -0.54 27.02
N ILE A 212 2.89 -1.23 26.40
CA ILE A 212 2.67 -1.14 24.95
C ILE A 212 1.93 0.15 24.64
N PRO A 213 2.56 1.12 23.93
CA PRO A 213 1.87 2.33 23.49
C PRO A 213 0.92 2.02 22.33
N VAL A 214 -0.23 2.69 22.29
CA VAL A 214 -1.04 2.70 21.06
C VAL A 214 -0.34 3.53 19.99
N ASN A 215 -0.42 3.11 18.74
CA ASN A 215 0.17 3.81 17.59
C ASN A 215 -0.86 4.05 16.48
N ASN A 216 -0.48 4.75 15.42
CA ASN A 216 -1.31 4.96 14.23
C ASN A 216 -1.00 4.01 13.07
N ASN A 217 -0.23 2.95 13.32
CA ASN A 217 -0.01 1.86 12.38
C ASN A 217 -1.04 0.76 12.66
N PHE A 218 -2.21 0.89 12.07
CA PHE A 218 -3.31 -0.05 12.27
C PHE A 218 -4.12 -0.28 10.99
N TYR A 219 -4.75 -1.44 10.95
CA TYR A 219 -5.81 -1.75 10.00
C TYR A 219 -6.99 -2.38 10.71
N PHE A 220 -8.09 -2.55 10.01
CA PHE A 220 -9.28 -3.19 10.58
C PHE A 220 -10.06 -3.97 9.52
N ASP A 221 -10.80 -4.95 9.99
CA ASP A 221 -11.79 -5.72 9.24
C ASP A 221 -13.20 -5.53 9.85
N SER A 222 -14.13 -6.46 9.59
CA SER A 222 -15.49 -6.41 10.16
C SER A 222 -15.57 -6.83 11.64
N GLN A 223 -14.50 -7.39 12.21
CA GLN A 223 -14.49 -8.00 13.54
C GLN A 223 -13.45 -7.37 14.48
N ASN A 224 -12.31 -6.92 13.95
CA ASN A 224 -11.16 -6.53 14.74
C ASN A 224 -10.53 -5.23 14.23
N ILE A 225 -9.88 -4.50 15.13
CA ILE A 225 -8.83 -3.56 14.82
C ILE A 225 -7.48 -4.18 15.20
N THR A 226 -6.50 -4.12 14.31
CA THR A 226 -5.17 -4.70 14.51
C THR A 226 -4.12 -3.59 14.52
N PHE A 227 -3.37 -3.48 15.61
CA PHE A 227 -2.22 -2.59 15.74
C PHE A 227 -0.95 -3.33 15.34
N VAL A 228 -0.12 -2.68 14.56
CA VAL A 228 1.12 -3.25 14.00
C VAL A 228 2.32 -2.51 14.55
N TYR A 229 3.30 -3.26 15.03
CA TYR A 229 4.55 -2.76 15.57
C TYR A 229 5.72 -3.37 14.81
N ASN A 230 6.57 -2.52 14.29
CA ASN A 230 7.76 -2.95 13.57
C ASN A 230 8.87 -3.40 14.51
N GLN A 231 9.93 -3.92 13.93
CA GLN A 231 11.14 -4.33 14.66
C GLN A 231 11.63 -3.19 15.55
N TYR A 232 11.99 -3.51 16.80
CA TYR A 232 12.46 -2.58 17.83
C TYR A 232 11.44 -1.55 18.36
N GLU A 233 10.20 -1.51 17.86
CA GLU A 233 9.20 -0.60 18.42
C GLU A 233 8.75 -1.01 19.84
N ILE A 234 8.46 -2.30 20.03
CA ILE A 234 8.03 -2.84 21.32
C ILE A 234 8.75 -4.15 21.69
N THR A 235 9.34 -4.85 20.73
CA THR A 235 10.02 -6.13 20.91
C THR A 235 11.41 -6.09 20.28
N ALA A 236 12.27 -7.06 20.65
CA ALA A 236 13.57 -7.25 20.03
C ALA A 236 13.43 -7.59 18.53
N TYR A 237 14.48 -7.32 17.75
CA TYR A 237 14.55 -7.59 16.31
C TYR A 237 14.08 -9.00 15.93
N ALA A 238 14.49 -10.01 16.70
CA ALA A 238 14.18 -11.42 16.44
C ALA A 238 12.67 -11.75 16.51
N ALA A 239 11.88 -10.92 17.19
CA ALA A 239 10.42 -11.08 17.21
C ALA A 239 9.76 -10.73 15.87
N GLY A 240 10.45 -9.99 14.98
CA GLY A 240 9.89 -9.49 13.74
C GLY A 240 8.81 -8.44 13.95
N VAL A 241 7.86 -8.41 13.03
CA VAL A 241 6.66 -7.55 13.13
C VAL A 241 5.68 -8.18 14.11
N VAL A 242 5.13 -7.36 15.01
CA VAL A 242 4.12 -7.77 15.98
C VAL A 242 2.76 -7.21 15.57
N GLU A 243 1.77 -8.07 15.51
CA GLU A 243 0.36 -7.70 15.25
C GLU A 243 -0.50 -8.03 16.47
N ILE A 244 -1.21 -7.03 16.98
CA ILE A 244 -2.11 -7.19 18.12
C ILE A 244 -3.54 -6.88 17.67
N SER A 245 -4.33 -7.92 17.45
CA SER A 245 -5.72 -7.82 17.01
C SER A 245 -6.66 -7.77 18.19
N ILE A 246 -7.51 -6.74 18.26
CA ILE A 246 -8.47 -6.50 19.33
C ILE A 246 -9.87 -6.61 18.74
N PRO A 247 -10.73 -7.52 19.26
CA PRO A 247 -12.10 -7.63 18.82
C PRO A 247 -12.91 -6.35 19.08
N PHE A 248 -13.69 -5.89 18.12
CA PHE A 248 -14.52 -4.69 18.27
C PHE A 248 -15.50 -4.74 19.44
N PRO A 249 -16.10 -5.87 19.85
CA PRO A 249 -16.94 -5.92 21.05
C PRO A 249 -16.23 -5.43 22.32
N GLU A 250 -14.90 -5.62 22.41
CA GLU A 250 -14.11 -5.13 23.55
C GLU A 250 -13.93 -3.62 23.55
N LEU A 251 -13.89 -3.00 22.38
CA LEU A 251 -13.68 -1.56 22.18
C LEU A 251 -14.98 -0.78 21.91
N LYS A 252 -16.09 -1.49 21.67
CA LYS A 252 -17.36 -0.89 21.25
C LYS A 252 -17.84 0.30 22.12
N PRO A 253 -17.68 0.30 23.45
CA PRO A 253 -18.07 1.45 24.27
C PRO A 253 -17.28 2.74 24.00
N TYR A 254 -16.14 2.65 23.32
CA TYR A 254 -15.24 3.75 23.02
C TYR A 254 -15.28 4.19 21.56
N LEU A 255 -15.91 3.37 20.68
CA LEU A 255 -15.97 3.65 19.23
C LEU A 255 -17.00 4.74 18.93
N LYS A 256 -16.72 5.52 17.90
CA LYS A 256 -17.68 6.49 17.36
C LYS A 256 -18.88 5.78 16.73
N PRO A 257 -20.12 6.24 16.99
CA PRO A 257 -21.33 5.65 16.41
C PRO A 257 -21.30 5.58 14.87
N GLU A 258 -20.72 6.60 14.23
CA GLU A 258 -20.59 6.69 12.78
C GLU A 258 -19.67 5.59 12.25
N PHE A 259 -18.56 5.33 12.94
CA PHE A 259 -17.62 4.26 12.58
C PHE A 259 -18.27 2.87 12.75
N ILE A 260 -19.00 2.65 13.84
CA ILE A 260 -19.75 1.41 14.10
C ILE A 260 -20.78 1.18 12.98
N SER A 261 -21.58 2.19 12.66
CA SER A 261 -22.62 2.09 11.64
C SER A 261 -22.04 1.82 10.25
N ARG A 262 -21.00 2.57 9.88
CA ARG A 262 -20.35 2.45 8.56
C ARG A 262 -19.75 1.06 8.32
N ASN A 263 -19.17 0.47 9.36
CA ASN A 263 -18.46 -0.81 9.25
C ASN A 263 -19.29 -2.01 9.72
N ASN A 264 -20.60 -1.82 10.00
CA ASN A 264 -21.53 -2.88 10.45
C ASN A 264 -21.01 -3.65 11.67
N ILE A 265 -20.34 -2.97 12.60
CA ILE A 265 -19.76 -3.57 13.80
C ILE A 265 -20.91 -3.99 14.75
N LYS A 266 -20.95 -5.26 15.09
CA LYS A 266 -22.00 -5.87 15.94
C LYS A 266 -21.70 -5.78 17.43
#